data_badcfc25df4e8262df55a6df68be0a37
#
_entry.id   badcfc25df4e8262df55a6df68be0a37
#
_cell.length_a   1.000
_cell.length_b   1.000
_cell.length_c   1.000
_cell.angle_alpha   90.00
_cell.angle_beta   90.00
_cell.angle_gamma   90.00
#
_symmetry.space_group_name_H-M   'P 1'
#
loop_
_entity.id
_entity.type
_entity.pdbx_description
1 polymer ?
#
loop_
_entity_poly.entity_id
_entity_poly.type
_entity_poly.pdbx_seq_one_letter_code
_entity_poly.pdbx_strand_id
1 'polypeptide(L)'
;MTLRIETASNGRTATLRLIGHVESEYLDELRALVRTQRPRVVLDLHEVTLVDGAVVRFLIACEAEGIELQHCARYIVEWMNRERRREE
;
A
#
# COMPACT_ATOMS: atom_id res chain seq x y z
N MET A 1 -3.02 15.45 9.94
CA MET A 1 -2.15 14.26 10.00
C MET A 1 -1.50 14.05 8.67
N THR A 2 -0.25 13.74 8.69
CA THR A 2 0.50 13.58 7.46
C THR A 2 0.97 12.15 7.30
N LEU A 3 0.96 11.70 6.05
CA LEU A 3 1.58 10.45 5.66
C LEU A 3 3.05 10.72 5.39
N ARG A 4 3.89 9.86 5.91
CA ARG A 4 5.32 9.89 5.60
C ARG A 4 5.65 8.64 4.79
N ILE A 5 6.40 8.83 3.71
CA ILE A 5 6.80 7.74 2.85
C ILE A 5 8.33 7.69 2.82
N GLU A 6 8.89 6.54 3.16
CA GLU A 6 10.33 6.32 3.07
C GLU A 6 10.60 5.29 1.99
N THR A 7 11.57 5.57 1.15
CA THR A 7 11.91 4.68 0.04
C THR A 7 13.31 4.11 0.26
N ALA A 8 13.43 2.80 0.10
CA ALA A 8 14.72 2.13 0.15
C ALA A 8 14.81 1.21 -1.06
N SER A 9 15.95 1.20 -1.73
CA SER A 9 16.14 0.38 -2.92
C SER A 9 17.48 -0.32 -2.87
N ASN A 10 17.50 -1.59 -3.31
CA ASN A 10 18.74 -2.36 -3.40
C ASN A 10 19.10 -2.68 -4.87
N GLY A 11 18.53 -1.94 -5.81
CA GLY A 11 18.78 -2.15 -7.23
C GLY A 11 17.84 -3.15 -7.89
N ARG A 12 17.20 -4.02 -7.11
CA ARG A 12 16.24 -5.00 -7.62
C ARG A 12 14.85 -4.80 -7.05
N THR A 13 14.77 -4.36 -5.81
CA THR A 13 13.51 -4.17 -5.12
C THR A 13 13.49 -2.81 -4.48
N ALA A 14 12.41 -2.07 -4.68
CA ALA A 14 12.18 -0.81 -4.00
C ALA A 14 11.13 -1.05 -2.91
N THR A 15 11.48 -0.73 -1.68
CA THR A 15 10.55 -0.84 -0.55
C THR A 15 10.04 0.55 -0.20
N LEU A 16 8.73 0.70 -0.23
CA LEU A 16 8.07 1.93 0.17
C LEU A 16 7.48 1.69 1.55
N ARG A 17 8.04 2.36 2.55
CA ARG A 17 7.52 2.27 3.91
C ARG A 17 6.54 3.41 4.12
N LEU A 18 5.30 3.06 4.42
CA LEU A 18 4.24 4.03 4.68
C LEU A 18 4.08 4.18 6.18
N ILE A 19 4.14 5.41 6.67
CA ILE A 19 4.10 5.70 8.10
C ILE A 19 2.96 6.67 8.39
N GLY A 20 2.06 6.25 9.29
CA GLY A 20 0.97 7.10 9.77
C GLY A 20 -0.36 6.78 9.14
N HIS A 21 -1.15 7.84 8.90
CA HIS A 21 -2.52 7.71 8.41
C HIS A 21 -2.53 7.81 6.88
N VAL A 22 -2.88 6.72 6.21
CA VAL A 22 -2.92 6.68 4.75
C VAL A 22 -4.35 6.99 4.30
N GLU A 23 -4.54 8.15 3.70
CA GLU A 23 -5.85 8.61 3.26
C GLU A 23 -5.92 8.69 1.74
N SER A 24 -7.15 8.73 1.23
CA SER A 24 -7.39 8.74 -0.21
C SER A 24 -6.73 9.94 -0.91
N GLU A 25 -6.52 11.05 -0.20
CA GLU A 25 -5.87 12.22 -0.80
C GLU A 25 -4.43 11.96 -1.24
N TYR A 26 -3.80 10.91 -0.70
CA TYR A 26 -2.42 10.56 -1.03
C TYR A 26 -2.33 9.50 -2.15
N LEU A 27 -3.46 9.00 -2.63
CA LEU A 27 -3.46 7.90 -3.59
C LEU A 27 -2.78 8.22 -4.91
N ASP A 28 -2.96 9.44 -5.42
CA ASP A 28 -2.33 9.81 -6.68
C ASP A 28 -0.81 9.79 -6.54
N GLU A 29 -0.28 10.29 -5.43
CA GLU A 29 1.14 10.25 -5.15
C GLU A 29 1.65 8.83 -5.01
N LEU A 30 0.91 7.99 -4.28
CA LEU A 30 1.28 6.60 -4.09
C LEU A 30 1.29 5.82 -5.41
N ARG A 31 0.28 6.05 -6.26
CA ARG A 31 0.23 5.41 -7.57
C ARG A 31 1.41 5.82 -8.43
N ALA A 32 1.77 7.09 -8.39
CA ALA A 32 2.92 7.58 -9.16
C ALA A 32 4.21 6.92 -8.67
N LEU A 33 4.40 6.83 -7.35
CA LEU A 33 5.57 6.19 -6.78
C LEU A 33 5.67 4.72 -7.17
N VAL A 34 4.54 4.00 -7.08
CA VAL A 34 4.52 2.58 -7.43
C VAL A 34 4.89 2.38 -8.90
N ARG A 35 4.42 3.27 -9.78
CA ARG A 35 4.71 3.16 -11.21
C ARG A 35 6.18 3.45 -11.53
N THR A 36 6.80 4.35 -10.77
CA THR A 36 8.17 4.79 -11.08
C THR A 36 9.24 3.93 -10.42
N GLN A 37 8.88 3.19 -9.39
CA GLN A 37 9.84 2.30 -8.72
C GLN A 37 9.87 0.96 -9.42
N ARG A 38 11.01 0.61 -9.98
CA ARG A 38 11.16 -0.61 -10.77
C ARG A 38 12.44 -1.32 -10.38
N PRO A 39 12.56 -2.62 -10.66
CA PRO A 39 11.60 -3.49 -11.33
C PRO A 39 10.54 -4.11 -10.41
N ARG A 40 10.77 -4.10 -9.09
CA ARG A 40 9.85 -4.71 -8.15
C ARG A 40 9.59 -3.75 -6.98
N VAL A 41 8.34 -3.67 -6.58
CA VAL A 41 7.93 -2.78 -5.49
C VAL A 41 7.37 -3.62 -4.35
N VAL A 42 7.76 -3.26 -3.13
CA VAL A 42 7.22 -3.82 -1.89
C VAL A 42 6.67 -2.67 -1.07
N LEU A 43 5.47 -2.82 -0.55
CA LEU A 43 4.88 -1.84 0.36
C LEU A 43 4.98 -2.38 1.79
N ASP A 44 5.71 -1.66 2.64
CA ASP A 44 5.85 -2.02 4.05
C ASP A 44 4.84 -1.21 4.85
N LEU A 45 3.89 -1.90 5.45
CA LEU A 45 2.77 -1.29 6.14
C LEU A 45 2.89 -1.38 7.66
N HIS A 46 4.07 -1.70 8.15
CA HIS A 46 4.30 -1.93 9.59
C HIS A 46 3.89 -0.73 10.45
N GLU A 47 4.15 0.48 9.98
CA GLU A 47 3.87 1.68 10.76
C GLU A 47 2.63 2.43 10.29
N VAL A 48 1.80 1.81 9.49
CA VAL A 48 0.51 2.38 9.10
C VAL A 48 -0.44 2.29 10.29
N THR A 49 -1.04 3.42 10.65
CA THR A 49 -1.95 3.47 11.80
C THR A 49 -3.41 3.36 11.39
N LEU A 50 -3.79 4.03 10.30
CA LEU A 50 -5.17 4.01 9.81
C LEU A 50 -5.18 4.07 8.29
N VAL A 51 -6.22 3.47 7.70
CA VAL A 51 -6.48 3.57 6.26
C VAL A 51 -7.96 3.85 6.06
N ASP A 52 -8.32 4.35 4.87
CA ASP A 52 -9.74 4.48 4.51
C ASP A 52 -10.10 3.47 3.41
N GLY A 53 -11.38 3.43 3.02
CA GLY A 53 -11.85 2.43 2.06
C GLY A 53 -11.19 2.53 0.70
N ALA A 54 -10.90 3.74 0.23
CA ALA A 54 -10.22 3.92 -1.06
C ALA A 54 -8.80 3.37 -1.01
N VAL A 55 -8.12 3.53 0.12
CA VAL A 55 -6.78 2.99 0.31
C VAL A 55 -6.82 1.46 0.33
N VAL A 56 -7.82 0.87 0.99
CA VAL A 56 -7.97 -0.58 0.99
C VAL A 56 -8.12 -1.11 -0.44
N ARG A 57 -8.94 -0.45 -1.25
CA ARG A 57 -9.10 -0.84 -2.66
C ARG A 57 -7.80 -0.68 -3.45
N PHE A 58 -7.04 0.36 -3.17
CA PHE A 58 -5.72 0.56 -3.77
C PHE A 58 -4.77 -0.60 -3.43
N LEU A 59 -4.76 -1.04 -2.16
CA LEU A 59 -3.90 -2.14 -1.74
C LEU A 59 -4.30 -3.45 -2.44
N ILE A 60 -5.60 -3.68 -2.61
CA ILE A 60 -6.07 -4.85 -3.34
C ILE A 60 -5.57 -4.81 -4.79
N ALA A 61 -5.66 -3.66 -5.43
CA ALA A 61 -5.19 -3.50 -6.80
C ALA A 61 -3.68 -3.72 -6.90
N CYS A 62 -2.92 -3.22 -5.93
CA CYS A 62 -1.47 -3.42 -5.90
C CYS A 62 -1.13 -4.91 -5.81
N GLU A 63 -1.82 -5.62 -4.94
CA GLU A 63 -1.58 -7.04 -4.77
C GLU A 63 -1.91 -7.82 -6.05
N ALA A 64 -2.98 -7.43 -6.73
CA ALA A 64 -3.37 -8.06 -7.98
C ALA A 64 -2.32 -7.83 -9.08
N GLU A 65 -1.54 -6.75 -8.98
CA GLU A 65 -0.48 -6.45 -9.95
C GLU A 65 0.86 -7.07 -9.55
N GLY A 66 0.89 -7.85 -8.48
CA GLY A 66 2.11 -8.53 -8.07
C GLY A 66 2.96 -7.74 -7.08
N ILE A 67 2.45 -6.63 -6.57
CA ILE A 67 3.16 -5.85 -5.56
C ILE A 67 2.99 -6.53 -4.21
N GLU A 68 4.10 -6.78 -3.53
CA GLU A 68 4.07 -7.44 -2.23
C GLU A 68 3.70 -6.45 -1.13
N LEU A 69 2.78 -6.87 -0.25
CA LEU A 69 2.41 -6.09 0.93
C LEU A 69 3.02 -6.79 2.14
N GLN A 70 3.85 -6.06 2.90
CA GLN A 70 4.50 -6.61 4.08
C GLN A 70 3.97 -5.97 5.34
N HIS A 71 3.88 -6.77 6.41
CA HIS A 71 3.49 -6.31 7.74
C HIS A 71 2.12 -5.64 7.77
N CYS A 72 1.21 -6.14 6.93
CA CYS A 72 -0.13 -5.59 6.85
C CYS A 72 -0.90 -5.97 8.12
N ALA A 73 -1.47 -4.98 8.80
CA ALA A 73 -2.21 -5.20 10.02
C ALA A 73 -3.42 -6.12 9.74
N ARG A 74 -3.75 -6.93 10.74
CA ARG A 74 -4.82 -7.91 10.58
C ARG A 74 -6.15 -7.28 10.17
N TYR A 75 -6.52 -6.14 10.76
CA TYR A 75 -7.78 -5.51 10.42
C TYR A 75 -7.81 -5.04 8.96
N ILE A 76 -6.66 -4.64 8.42
CA ILE A 76 -6.56 -4.23 7.02
C ILE A 76 -6.74 -5.45 6.12
N VAL A 77 -6.08 -6.58 6.46
CA VAL A 77 -6.21 -7.81 5.70
C VAL A 77 -7.66 -8.27 5.67
N GLU A 78 -8.34 -8.23 6.82
CA GLU A 78 -9.75 -8.63 6.90
C GLU A 78 -10.63 -7.69 6.08
N TRP A 79 -10.34 -6.41 6.11
CA TRP A 79 -11.07 -5.41 5.32
C TRP A 79 -10.89 -5.69 3.84
N MET A 80 -9.64 -5.95 3.41
CA MET A 80 -9.36 -6.28 2.01
C MET A 80 -10.14 -7.51 1.57
N ASN A 81 -10.19 -8.55 2.41
CA ASN A 81 -10.92 -9.77 2.09
C ASN A 81 -12.42 -9.50 1.93
N ARG A 82 -12.99 -8.64 2.76
CA ARG A 82 -14.41 -8.27 2.64
C ARG A 82 -14.67 -7.50 1.36
N GLU A 83 -13.78 -6.59 0.99
CA GLU A 83 -13.94 -5.81 -0.24
C GLU A 83 -13.85 -6.71 -1.48
N ARG A 84 -12.95 -7.68 -1.48
CA ARG A 84 -12.84 -8.62 -2.58
C ARG A 84 -14.12 -9.42 -2.78
N ARG A 85 -14.74 -9.86 -1.69
CA ARG A 85 -15.99 -10.62 -1.78
C ARG A 85 -17.13 -9.79 -2.35
N ARG A 86 -17.15 -8.50 -2.04
CA ARG A 86 -18.21 -7.62 -2.53
C ARG A 86 -18.10 -7.37 -4.03
N GLU A 87 -16.92 -7.53 -4.61
CA GLU A 87 -16.71 -7.31 -6.03
C GLU A 87 -16.93 -8.56 -6.87
N GLU A 88 -17.11 -9.68 -6.24
CA GLU A 88 -17.44 -10.93 -6.96
C GLU A 88 -18.98 -11.05 -7.16
#